data_81f07239855ec00d1db4f01585d6c875
#
_entry.id   81f07239855ec00d1db4f01585d6c875
#
_cell.length_a   1.000
_cell.length_b   1.000
_cell.length_c   1.000
_cell.angle_alpha   90.00
_cell.angle_beta   90.00
_cell.angle_gamma   90.00
#
_symmetry.space_group_name_H-M   'P 1'
#
loop_
_entity.id
_entity.type
_entity.pdbx_description
1 polymer ?
#
loop_
_entity_poly.entity_id
_entity_poly.type
_entity_poly.pdbx_seq_one_letter_code
_entity_poly.pdbx_strand_id
1 'polypeptide(L)'
;MLGCGGTIARHIHTGDKVQVVFLADGFGSRKNGSNRDASAKKASKLLGCQTPIFLNFPDNQLDSVTLLHIVQELEKIIGNFLPSIIYTHHYGDLNIDHQITHRAVMTACRPQPNFCVKEIYTFEILSASHWQSMSM
;
A
#
# COMPACT_ATOMS: atom_id res chain seq x y z
N MET A 1 4.93 4.92 -3.83
CA MET A 1 4.62 5.02 -5.27
C MET A 1 5.74 4.56 -6.20
N LEU A 2 7.00 4.55 -5.79
CA LEU A 2 8.12 4.16 -6.67
C LEU A 2 8.01 2.71 -7.19
N GLY A 3 7.46 1.78 -6.41
CA GLY A 3 7.34 0.38 -6.80
C GLY A 3 6.36 0.10 -7.94
N CYS A 4 5.34 0.94 -8.12
CA CYS A 4 4.28 0.69 -9.11
C CYS A 4 3.81 1.94 -9.87
N GLY A 5 4.61 3.04 -9.85
CA GLY A 5 4.23 4.30 -10.49
C GLY A 5 3.92 4.18 -11.98
N GLY A 6 4.71 3.40 -12.71
CA GLY A 6 4.47 3.15 -14.13
C GLY A 6 3.16 2.39 -14.38
N THR A 7 2.85 1.41 -13.55
CA THR A 7 1.59 0.65 -13.60
C THR A 7 0.39 1.56 -13.30
N ILE A 8 0.51 2.43 -12.30
CA ILE A 8 -0.51 3.43 -11.97
C ILE A 8 -0.77 4.34 -13.18
N ALA A 9 0.30 4.88 -13.77
CA ALA A 9 0.18 5.76 -14.94
C ALA A 9 -0.52 5.05 -16.11
N ARG A 10 -0.25 3.77 -16.33
CA ARG A 10 -0.92 2.97 -17.35
C ARG A 10 -2.42 2.81 -17.08
N HIS A 11 -2.81 2.49 -15.84
CA HIS A 11 -4.21 2.39 -15.46
C HIS A 11 -4.96 3.70 -15.70
N ILE A 12 -4.37 4.81 -15.28
CA ILE A 12 -4.96 6.14 -15.52
C ILE A 12 -5.11 6.42 -17.01
N HIS A 13 -4.09 6.08 -17.82
CA HIS A 13 -4.14 6.27 -19.28
C HIS A 13 -5.25 5.46 -19.93
N THR A 14 -5.58 4.29 -19.41
CA THR A 14 -6.69 3.44 -19.89
C THR A 14 -8.06 3.83 -19.33
N GLY A 15 -8.12 4.87 -18.50
CA GLY A 15 -9.38 5.40 -17.95
C GLY A 15 -9.80 4.80 -16.61
N ASP A 16 -8.94 4.01 -15.97
CA ASP A 16 -9.21 3.43 -14.67
C ASP A 16 -9.10 4.48 -13.55
N LYS A 17 -9.92 4.33 -12.52
CA LYS A 17 -9.79 5.11 -11.28
C LYS A 17 -8.79 4.42 -10.36
N VAL A 18 -7.82 5.17 -9.86
CA VAL A 18 -6.79 4.65 -8.95
C VAL A 18 -6.84 5.38 -7.62
N GLN A 19 -6.93 4.63 -6.53
CA GLN A 19 -6.84 5.11 -5.16
C GLN A 19 -5.54 4.61 -4.52
N VAL A 20 -4.71 5.53 -4.04
CA VAL A 20 -3.50 5.20 -3.28
C VAL A 20 -3.80 5.30 -1.80
N VAL A 21 -3.36 4.31 -1.04
CA VAL A 21 -3.49 4.26 0.43
C VAL A 21 -2.11 4.15 1.05
N PHE A 22 -1.79 5.03 1.96
CA PHE A 22 -0.58 5.00 2.78
C PHE A 22 -0.96 4.56 4.19
N LEU A 23 -0.40 3.45 4.65
CA LEU A 23 -0.68 2.92 5.98
C LEU A 23 0.06 3.71 7.06
N ALA A 24 1.36 3.97 6.85
CA ALA A 24 2.21 4.63 7.83
C ALA A 24 2.36 6.13 7.56
N ASP A 25 2.56 6.88 8.64
CA ASP A 25 2.71 8.34 8.61
C ASP A 25 4.07 8.84 8.08
N GLY A 26 5.06 7.96 8.03
CA GLY A 26 6.40 8.27 7.54
C GLY A 26 7.24 9.14 8.48
N PHE A 27 6.80 9.38 9.71
CA PHE A 27 7.52 10.21 10.69
C PHE A 27 8.55 9.43 11.53
N GLY A 28 8.38 8.11 11.68
CA GLY A 28 9.14 7.30 12.63
C GLY A 28 10.61 7.06 12.27
N SER A 29 11.00 7.15 11.01
CA SER A 29 12.30 6.67 10.55
C SER A 29 13.37 7.75 10.31
N ARG A 30 13.03 9.05 10.33
CA ARG A 30 14.00 10.14 10.09
C ARG A 30 13.62 11.42 10.84
N LYS A 31 14.61 12.01 11.54
CA LYS A 31 14.48 13.26 12.32
C LYS A 31 14.13 14.52 11.50
N ASN A 32 14.18 14.46 10.18
CA ASN A 32 13.78 15.55 9.30
C ASN A 32 12.45 15.17 8.62
N GLY A 33 11.33 15.47 9.28
CA GLY A 33 10.00 15.35 8.73
C GLY A 33 9.80 16.21 7.48
N SER A 34 10.30 15.74 6.34
CA SER A 34 9.81 16.26 5.06
C SER A 34 8.32 15.96 5.01
N ASN A 35 7.54 16.92 4.57
CA ASN A 35 6.10 16.80 4.44
C ASN A 35 5.76 15.75 3.36
N ARG A 36 5.89 14.45 3.72
CA ARG A 36 5.66 13.30 2.83
C ARG A 36 4.24 13.27 2.30
N ASP A 37 3.28 13.72 3.12
CA ASP A 37 1.88 13.81 2.73
C ASP A 37 1.70 14.80 1.58
N ALA A 38 2.34 15.98 1.63
CA ALA A 38 2.29 16.95 0.56
C ALA A 38 2.95 16.42 -0.72
N SER A 39 4.08 15.74 -0.59
CA SER A 39 4.77 15.09 -1.73
C SER A 39 3.93 13.98 -2.33
N ALA A 40 3.29 13.16 -1.50
CA ALA A 40 2.40 12.09 -1.95
C ALA A 40 1.15 12.63 -2.65
N LYS A 41 0.54 13.69 -2.11
CA LYS A 41 -0.60 14.39 -2.75
C LYS A 41 -0.21 14.98 -4.09
N LYS A 42 0.96 15.63 -4.17
CA LYS A 42 1.48 16.18 -5.42
C LYS A 42 1.73 15.10 -6.46
N ALA A 43 2.36 13.99 -6.08
CA ALA A 43 2.61 12.85 -6.96
C ALA A 43 1.30 12.22 -7.46
N SER A 44 0.32 12.02 -6.58
CA SER A 44 -1.00 11.50 -6.94
C SER A 44 -1.71 12.41 -7.94
N LYS A 45 -1.65 13.71 -7.72
CA LYS A 45 -2.22 14.70 -8.65
C LYS A 45 -1.55 14.67 -10.02
N LEU A 46 -0.21 14.58 -10.05
CA LEU A 46 0.55 14.50 -11.31
C LEU A 46 0.23 13.22 -12.09
N LEU A 47 0.01 12.10 -11.39
CA LEU A 47 -0.36 10.83 -12.00
C LEU A 47 -1.85 10.76 -12.39
N GLY A 48 -2.69 11.65 -11.90
CA GLY A 48 -4.13 11.63 -12.15
C GLY A 48 -4.92 10.70 -11.21
N CYS A 49 -4.33 10.29 -10.09
CA CYS A 49 -4.99 9.47 -9.08
C CYS A 49 -6.03 10.27 -8.27
N GLN A 50 -6.91 9.53 -7.59
CA GLN A 50 -7.73 10.08 -6.52
C GLN A 50 -6.84 10.69 -5.41
N THR A 51 -7.40 11.59 -4.60
CA THR A 51 -6.69 12.09 -3.42
C THR A 51 -6.27 10.91 -2.54
N PRO A 52 -4.98 10.79 -2.18
CA PRO A 52 -4.52 9.65 -1.41
C PRO A 52 -5.13 9.61 -0.01
N ILE A 53 -5.33 8.41 0.50
CA ILE A 53 -5.80 8.17 1.87
C ILE A 53 -4.59 7.88 2.75
N PHE A 54 -4.54 8.51 3.92
CA PHE A 54 -3.49 8.31 4.93
C PHE A 54 -4.13 7.73 6.19
N LEU A 55 -3.68 6.54 6.60
CA LEU A 55 -4.15 5.88 7.82
C LEU A 55 -3.36 6.30 9.06
N ASN A 56 -2.19 6.90 8.87
CA ASN A 56 -1.34 7.47 9.92
C ASN A 56 -0.94 6.48 11.02
N PHE A 57 -0.76 5.21 10.69
CA PHE A 57 -0.14 4.26 11.60
C PHE A 57 1.34 4.59 11.81
N PRO A 58 1.94 4.20 12.94
CA PRO A 58 3.35 4.53 13.22
C PRO A 58 4.31 3.87 12.22
N ASP A 59 5.17 4.68 11.59
CA ASP A 59 6.14 4.25 10.58
C ASP A 59 7.22 3.33 11.19
N ASN A 60 7.56 2.25 10.48
CA ASN A 60 8.44 1.16 10.95
C ASN A 60 7.99 0.48 12.25
N GLN A 61 6.73 0.61 12.62
CA GLN A 61 6.15 0.07 13.84
C GLN A 61 4.75 -0.52 13.60
N LEU A 62 4.43 -0.96 12.40
CA LEU A 62 3.13 -1.61 12.14
C LEU A 62 2.96 -2.90 12.95
N ASP A 63 4.05 -3.52 13.39
CA ASP A 63 4.05 -4.65 14.32
C ASP A 63 3.53 -4.30 15.73
N SER A 64 3.52 -3.02 16.10
CA SER A 64 2.89 -2.54 17.34
C SER A 64 1.36 -2.33 17.22
N VAL A 65 0.82 -2.38 16.02
CA VAL A 65 -0.61 -2.25 15.73
C VAL A 65 -1.20 -3.64 15.50
N THR A 66 -2.36 -3.91 16.06
CA THR A 66 -2.99 -5.23 15.81
C THR A 66 -3.33 -5.39 14.34
N LEU A 67 -3.05 -6.56 13.78
CA LEU A 67 -3.39 -6.87 12.40
C LEU A 67 -4.89 -6.64 12.13
N LEU A 68 -5.74 -7.00 13.10
CA LEU A 68 -7.18 -6.80 13.01
C LEU A 68 -7.54 -5.33 12.77
N HIS A 69 -6.90 -4.40 13.48
CA HIS A 69 -7.17 -2.97 13.31
C HIS A 69 -6.82 -2.50 11.88
N ILE A 70 -5.65 -2.90 11.38
CA ILE A 70 -5.23 -2.55 10.01
C ILE A 70 -6.21 -3.14 8.99
N VAL A 71 -6.61 -4.39 9.16
CA VAL A 71 -7.57 -5.07 8.28
C VAL A 71 -8.91 -4.35 8.26
N GLN A 72 -9.43 -3.95 9.42
CA GLN A 72 -10.71 -3.25 9.52
C GLN A 72 -10.69 -1.89 8.79
N GLU A 73 -9.60 -1.14 8.90
CA GLU A 73 -9.45 0.13 8.17
C GLU A 73 -9.38 -0.11 6.65
N LEU A 74 -8.66 -1.15 6.21
CA LEU A 74 -8.62 -1.52 4.78
C LEU A 74 -9.97 -1.99 4.28
N GLU A 75 -10.71 -2.77 5.04
CA GLU A 75 -12.07 -3.22 4.67
C GLU A 75 -13.04 -2.05 4.46
N LYS A 76 -12.95 -1.00 5.28
CA LYS A 76 -13.75 0.22 5.08
C LYS A 76 -13.42 0.91 3.75
N ILE A 77 -12.12 1.03 3.43
CA ILE A 77 -11.68 1.65 2.17
C ILE A 77 -12.12 0.81 0.97
N ILE A 78 -11.93 -0.51 1.03
CA ILE A 78 -12.35 -1.45 -0.02
C ILE A 78 -13.86 -1.38 -0.23
N GLY A 79 -14.64 -1.36 0.84
CA GLY A 79 -16.10 -1.26 0.78
C GLY A 79 -16.62 0.05 0.19
N ASN A 80 -15.88 1.14 0.34
CA ASN A 80 -16.23 2.45 -0.22
C ASN A 80 -15.77 2.62 -1.68
N PHE A 81 -14.57 2.16 -2.00
CA PHE A 81 -13.98 2.34 -3.34
C PHE A 81 -14.39 1.23 -4.31
N LEU A 82 -14.65 0.03 -3.83
CA LEU A 82 -15.01 -1.16 -4.60
C LEU A 82 -13.98 -1.52 -5.70
N PRO A 83 -12.71 -1.68 -5.38
CA PRO A 83 -11.69 -1.99 -6.36
C PRO A 83 -11.86 -3.40 -6.91
N SER A 84 -11.61 -3.59 -8.19
CA SER A 84 -11.50 -4.92 -8.80
C SER A 84 -10.09 -5.48 -8.77
N ILE A 85 -9.08 -4.60 -8.70
CA ILE A 85 -7.67 -4.94 -8.69
C ILE A 85 -6.99 -4.22 -7.52
N ILE A 86 -6.12 -4.93 -6.82
CA ILE A 86 -5.28 -4.37 -5.75
C ILE A 86 -3.82 -4.65 -6.03
N TYR A 87 -2.99 -3.66 -5.76
CA TYR A 87 -1.53 -3.78 -5.75
C TYR A 87 -1.02 -3.61 -4.31
N THR A 88 -0.16 -4.51 -3.87
CA THR A 88 0.42 -4.48 -2.52
C THR A 88 1.87 -4.91 -2.53
N HIS A 89 2.54 -4.81 -1.39
CA HIS A 89 3.91 -5.28 -1.23
C HIS A 89 4.04 -6.77 -1.43
N HIS A 90 5.21 -7.21 -1.94
CA HIS A 90 5.53 -8.62 -2.06
C HIS A 90 5.74 -9.27 -0.69
N TYR A 91 5.30 -10.52 -0.53
CA TYR A 91 5.40 -11.25 0.75
C TYR A 91 6.84 -11.51 1.21
N GLY A 92 7.79 -11.57 0.28
CA GLY A 92 9.22 -11.80 0.55
C GLY A 92 10.02 -10.53 0.85
N ASP A 93 9.37 -9.38 0.94
CA ASP A 93 10.02 -8.14 1.37
C ASP A 93 10.48 -8.26 2.83
N LEU A 94 11.70 -7.85 3.15
CA LEU A 94 12.26 -7.96 4.51
C LEU A 94 11.86 -6.80 5.43
N ASN A 95 11.27 -5.73 4.91
CA ASN A 95 10.73 -4.65 5.72
C ASN A 95 9.47 -5.13 6.45
N ILE A 96 9.47 -5.03 7.79
CA ILE A 96 8.35 -5.51 8.61
C ILE A 96 7.02 -4.84 8.27
N ASP A 97 7.02 -3.55 7.99
CA ASP A 97 5.80 -2.83 7.61
C ASP A 97 5.24 -3.32 6.27
N HIS A 98 6.12 -3.65 5.32
CA HIS A 98 5.72 -4.22 4.04
C HIS A 98 5.12 -5.61 4.19
N GLN A 99 5.70 -6.45 5.05
CA GLN A 99 5.17 -7.79 5.36
C GLN A 99 3.79 -7.71 6.02
N ILE A 100 3.63 -6.81 6.98
CA ILE A 100 2.35 -6.61 7.68
C ILE A 100 1.31 -6.05 6.71
N THR A 101 1.69 -5.10 5.86
CA THR A 101 0.82 -4.56 4.81
C THR A 101 0.34 -5.68 3.88
N HIS A 102 1.24 -6.54 3.41
CA HIS A 102 0.87 -7.69 2.58
C HIS A 102 -0.15 -8.58 3.30
N ARG A 103 0.12 -8.96 4.55
CA ARG A 103 -0.78 -9.81 5.35
C ARG A 103 -2.15 -9.15 5.56
N ALA A 104 -2.17 -7.87 5.88
CA ALA A 104 -3.41 -7.13 6.10
C ALA A 104 -4.26 -7.06 4.82
N VAL A 105 -3.63 -6.79 3.67
CA VAL A 105 -4.31 -6.77 2.36
C VAL A 105 -4.87 -8.14 2.02
N MET A 106 -4.08 -9.20 2.13
CA MET A 106 -4.55 -10.57 1.85
C MET A 106 -5.71 -10.98 2.76
N THR A 107 -5.68 -10.57 4.02
CA THR A 107 -6.75 -10.84 4.99
C THR A 107 -8.01 -10.03 4.67
N ALA A 108 -7.87 -8.74 4.38
CA ALA A 108 -8.99 -7.87 4.02
C ALA A 108 -9.65 -8.31 2.70
N CYS A 109 -8.86 -8.89 1.79
CA CYS A 109 -9.29 -9.35 0.48
C CYS A 109 -9.64 -10.85 0.44
N ARG A 110 -9.82 -11.51 1.59
CA ARG A 110 -10.25 -12.91 1.63
C ARG A 110 -11.61 -13.10 0.92
N PRO A 111 -11.82 -14.22 0.23
CA PRO A 111 -13.09 -14.47 -0.44
C PRO A 111 -14.27 -14.40 0.53
N GLN A 112 -15.25 -13.57 0.21
CA GLN A 112 -16.49 -13.39 0.97
C GLN A 112 -17.65 -13.20 -0.02
N PRO A 113 -18.91 -13.48 0.36
CA PRO A 113 -20.06 -13.17 -0.47
C PRO A 113 -20.07 -11.67 -0.82
N ASN A 114 -20.34 -11.36 -2.09
CA ASN A 114 -20.38 -9.99 -2.63
C ASN A 114 -19.04 -9.25 -2.64
N PHE A 115 -17.93 -9.97 -2.61
CA PHE A 115 -16.60 -9.37 -2.63
C PHE A 115 -16.24 -8.83 -4.03
N CYS A 116 -15.68 -7.62 -4.08
CA CYS A 116 -15.43 -6.90 -5.33
C CYS A 116 -14.05 -7.19 -5.95
N VAL A 117 -13.04 -7.56 -5.14
CA VAL A 117 -11.67 -7.74 -5.62
C VAL A 117 -11.54 -9.05 -6.39
N LYS A 118 -11.06 -8.95 -7.62
CA LYS A 118 -10.87 -10.10 -8.53
C LYS A 118 -9.40 -10.49 -8.65
N GLU A 119 -8.49 -9.52 -8.54
CA GLU A 119 -7.07 -9.73 -8.77
C GLU A 119 -6.25 -8.96 -7.73
N ILE A 120 -5.21 -9.61 -7.22
CA ILE A 120 -4.22 -8.99 -6.32
C ILE A 120 -2.85 -9.21 -6.94
N TYR A 121 -2.16 -8.11 -7.20
CA TYR A 121 -0.79 -8.12 -7.68
C TYR A 121 0.17 -7.62 -6.60
N THR A 122 1.36 -8.16 -6.59
CA THR A 122 2.42 -7.69 -5.69
C THR A 122 3.52 -7.00 -6.47
N PHE A 123 4.10 -5.97 -5.86
CA PHE A 123 5.26 -5.27 -6.43
C PHE A 123 6.46 -5.38 -5.50
N GLU A 124 7.64 -5.38 -6.09
CA GLU A 124 8.90 -5.38 -5.38
C GLU A 124 9.43 -3.97 -5.18
N ILE A 125 10.12 -3.76 -4.06
CA ILE A 125 10.90 -2.55 -3.81
C ILE A 125 12.35 -2.99 -3.71
N LEU A 126 13.16 -2.62 -4.70
CA LEU A 126 14.54 -3.08 -4.84
C LEU A 126 15.41 -2.84 -3.61
N SER A 127 15.14 -1.78 -2.87
CA SER A 127 15.85 -1.46 -1.62
C SER A 127 15.49 -2.34 -0.43
N ALA A 128 14.45 -3.16 -0.51
CA ALA A 128 13.98 -4.01 0.59
C ALA A 128 13.80 -5.48 0.17
N SER A 129 13.29 -5.75 -1.02
CA SER A 129 13.11 -7.14 -1.52
C SER A 129 14.44 -7.87 -1.77
N HIS A 130 15.54 -7.14 -1.96
CA HIS A 130 16.87 -7.68 -2.23
C HIS A 130 17.78 -7.81 -1.00
N TRP A 131 17.27 -7.62 0.21
CA TRP A 131 18.05 -7.82 1.45
C TRP A 131 18.26 -9.28 1.84
N GLN A 132 17.92 -10.20 0.97
CA GLN A 132 18.07 -11.61 1.24
C GLN A 132 19.55 -12.01 1.30
N SER A 133 19.94 -12.79 2.30
CA SER A 133 21.25 -13.42 2.34
C SER A 133 21.37 -14.35 1.14
N MET A 134 22.47 -14.25 0.38
CA MET A 134 22.78 -15.26 -0.61
C MET A 134 22.91 -16.61 0.12
N SER A 135 22.05 -17.56 -0.17
CA SER A 135 22.28 -18.95 0.18
C SER A 135 23.50 -19.39 -0.64
N MET A 136 24.60 -19.61 0.06
CA MET A 136 25.73 -20.31 -0.54
C MET A 136 25.38 -21.77 -0.79
#